data_049689123f67768825ac97bd076f106b
#
_entry.id   049689123f67768825ac97bd076f106b
#
_cell.length_a   1.000
_cell.length_b   1.000
_cell.length_c   1.000
_cell.angle_alpha   90.00
_cell.angle_beta   90.00
_cell.angle_gamma   90.00
#
_symmetry.space_group_name_H-M   'P 1'
#
loop_
_entity.id
_entity.type
_entity.pdbx_description
1 polymer ?
#
loop_
_entity_poly.entity_id
_entity_poly.type
_entity_poly.pdbx_seq_one_letter_code
_entity_poly.pdbx_strand_id
1 'polypeptide(L)'
;ADKQEYTRSMRRVLENTDHLTIRQAEVAEILTEEIPGECGTFKKEHEGQQESSYPVKKRIVGVKTYSGAVYRCRAVVLATGVYLRARCIYGDVSNPTGPNGLQAANHLTDSLKANGIEMYRFKTGTPARADKRSIDFSKMEEQFGDKRVVPFSFSTDPESIQKEQISCWLT
;
A
#
# COMPACT_ATOMS: atom_id res chain seq x y z
N ALA A 1 -7.00 14.56 7.71
CA ALA A 1 -6.32 13.70 8.70
C ALA A 1 -4.89 14.18 8.91
N ASP A 2 -4.44 14.17 10.16
CA ASP A 2 -3.06 14.50 10.52
C ASP A 2 -2.15 13.32 10.17
N LYS A 3 -1.29 13.51 9.16
CA LYS A 3 -0.39 12.46 8.68
C LYS A 3 0.63 11.99 9.72
N GLN A 4 1.14 12.91 10.52
CA GLN A 4 2.16 12.60 11.53
C GLN A 4 1.57 11.80 12.67
N GLU A 5 0.40 12.23 13.15
CA GLU A 5 -0.31 11.52 14.20
C GLU A 5 -0.78 10.15 13.75
N TYR A 6 -1.29 10.02 12.52
CA TYR A 6 -1.65 8.73 11.93
C TYR A 6 -0.45 7.78 11.90
N THR A 7 0.68 8.24 11.39
CA THR A 7 1.90 7.42 11.29
C THR A 7 2.39 6.97 12.67
N ARG A 8 2.37 7.90 13.65
CA ARG A 8 2.79 7.59 15.03
C ARG A 8 1.87 6.59 15.70
N SER A 9 0.57 6.78 15.56
CA SER A 9 -0.45 5.92 16.15
C SER A 9 -0.42 4.52 15.55
N MET A 10 -0.36 4.40 14.22
CA MET A 10 -0.28 3.11 13.54
C MET A 10 1.01 2.36 13.87
N ARG A 11 2.14 3.06 13.93
CA ARG A 11 3.40 2.47 14.35
C ARG A 11 3.29 1.89 15.76
N ARG A 12 2.74 2.66 16.72
CA ARG A 12 2.52 2.19 18.09
C ARG A 12 1.64 0.95 18.15
N VAL A 13 0.56 0.90 17.37
CA VAL A 13 -0.32 -0.28 17.29
C VAL A 13 0.47 -1.49 16.81
N LEU A 14 1.23 -1.36 15.73
CA LEU A 14 2.01 -2.46 15.16
C LEU A 14 3.10 -2.96 16.13
N GLU A 15 3.82 -2.02 16.76
CA GLU A 15 4.92 -2.36 17.69
C GLU A 15 4.41 -3.05 18.98
N ASN A 16 3.16 -2.82 19.37
CA ASN A 16 2.53 -3.43 20.55
C ASN A 16 1.60 -4.61 20.22
N THR A 17 1.59 -5.07 18.96
CA THR A 17 0.78 -6.24 18.57
C THR A 17 1.55 -7.52 18.87
N ASP A 18 0.95 -8.40 19.69
CA ASP A 18 1.53 -9.70 20.02
C ASP A 18 1.77 -10.54 18.75
N HIS A 19 2.85 -11.29 18.75
CA HIS A 19 3.25 -12.16 17.65
C HIS A 19 3.55 -11.46 16.32
N LEU A 20 3.65 -10.14 16.30
CA LEU A 20 4.04 -9.33 15.16
C LEU A 20 5.49 -8.88 15.28
N THR A 21 6.31 -9.19 14.28
CA THR A 21 7.70 -8.69 14.18
C THR A 21 7.83 -7.79 12.97
N ILE A 22 8.26 -6.55 13.19
CA ILE A 22 8.53 -5.59 12.12
C ILE A 22 10.01 -5.66 11.76
N ARG A 23 10.29 -5.78 10.45
CA ARG A 23 11.65 -5.77 9.92
C ARG A 23 11.77 -4.74 8.80
N GLN A 24 12.81 -3.95 8.83
CA GLN A 24 13.16 -3.03 7.74
C GLN A 24 14.12 -3.74 6.79
N ALA A 25 13.58 -4.21 5.66
CA ALA A 25 14.37 -4.87 4.63
C ALA A 25 13.63 -4.81 3.29
N GLU A 26 14.37 -4.74 2.18
CA GLU A 26 13.80 -4.92 0.85
C GLU A 26 13.69 -6.41 0.55
N VAL A 27 12.46 -6.88 0.32
CA VAL A 27 12.21 -8.26 -0.16
C VAL A 27 12.49 -8.30 -1.67
N ALA A 28 13.39 -9.18 -2.06
CA ALA A 28 13.82 -9.33 -3.46
C ALA A 28 13.22 -10.55 -4.15
N GLU A 29 12.88 -11.60 -3.39
CA GLU A 29 12.48 -12.88 -3.96
C GLU A 29 11.43 -13.58 -3.10
N ILE A 30 10.45 -14.20 -3.75
CA ILE A 30 9.52 -15.16 -3.14
C ILE A 30 10.08 -16.56 -3.41
N LEU A 31 10.31 -17.31 -2.35
CA LEU A 31 10.83 -18.67 -2.43
C LEU A 31 9.66 -19.66 -2.52
N THR A 32 9.69 -20.53 -3.53
CA THR A 32 8.67 -21.52 -3.78
C THR A 32 9.30 -22.92 -3.97
N GLU A 33 8.54 -23.95 -3.61
CA GLU A 33 8.83 -25.34 -3.90
C GLU A 33 7.78 -25.92 -4.85
N GLU A 34 8.17 -26.80 -5.75
CA GLU A 34 7.23 -27.54 -6.58
C GLU A 34 6.51 -28.59 -5.73
N ILE A 35 5.20 -28.75 -5.94
CA ILE A 35 4.41 -29.79 -5.29
C ILE A 35 4.19 -30.90 -6.32
N PRO A 36 4.81 -32.07 -6.15
CA PRO A 36 4.60 -33.19 -7.07
C PRO A 36 3.15 -33.69 -7.00
N GLY A 37 2.41 -33.60 -8.09
CA GLY A 37 1.18 -34.37 -8.32
C GLY A 37 -0.12 -33.85 -7.67
N GLU A 38 -0.15 -32.71 -7.02
CA GLU A 38 -1.39 -32.15 -6.46
C GLU A 38 -2.04 -31.11 -7.38
N CYS A 39 -3.19 -31.48 -7.93
CA CYS A 39 -4.13 -30.55 -8.54
C CYS A 39 -5.02 -30.00 -7.42
N GLY A 40 -4.78 -28.76 -6.99
CA GLY A 40 -5.60 -28.11 -5.98
C GLY A 40 -6.87 -27.52 -6.58
N THR A 41 -8.04 -28.05 -6.23
CA THR A 41 -9.34 -27.41 -6.48
C THR A 41 -9.68 -26.50 -5.30
N PHE A 42 -9.71 -25.20 -5.51
CA PHE A 42 -10.31 -24.26 -4.55
C PHE A 42 -11.82 -24.23 -4.81
N LYS A 43 -12.63 -24.77 -3.87
CA LYS A 43 -14.07 -24.52 -3.87
C LYS A 43 -14.30 -23.10 -3.35
N LYS A 44 -14.82 -22.22 -4.18
CA LYS A 44 -15.40 -20.95 -3.72
C LYS A 44 -16.83 -21.24 -3.24
N GLU A 45 -17.11 -20.98 -1.98
CA GLU A 45 -18.44 -21.10 -1.38
C GLU A 45 -19.38 -19.94 -1.74
N HIS A 46 -19.48 -19.60 -3.02
CA HIS A 46 -20.51 -18.68 -3.50
C HIS A 46 -21.18 -19.27 -4.73
N GLU A 47 -22.47 -19.53 -4.59
CA GLU A 47 -23.34 -20.04 -5.65
C GLU A 47 -23.27 -19.16 -6.90
N GLY A 48 -22.94 -19.77 -8.04
CA GLY A 48 -23.07 -19.16 -9.36
C GLY A 48 -21.80 -18.77 -10.11
N GLN A 49 -20.58 -19.08 -9.62
CA GLN A 49 -19.35 -18.83 -10.36
C GLN A 49 -18.67 -20.15 -10.81
N GLN A 50 -18.27 -20.17 -12.10
CA GLN A 50 -17.57 -21.27 -12.73
C GLN A 50 -16.34 -21.70 -11.89
N GLU A 51 -16.22 -23.00 -11.62
CA GLU A 51 -15.05 -23.59 -10.96
C GLU A 51 -13.82 -23.36 -11.85
N SER A 52 -12.91 -22.50 -11.37
CA SER A 52 -11.62 -22.31 -11.99
C SER A 52 -10.61 -23.22 -11.29
N SER A 53 -10.30 -24.36 -11.90
CA SER A 53 -9.24 -25.25 -11.44
C SER A 53 -7.89 -24.77 -12.00
N TYR A 54 -7.07 -24.15 -11.16
CA TYR A 54 -5.67 -23.91 -11.50
C TYR A 54 -4.81 -25.02 -10.87
N PRO A 55 -3.93 -25.68 -11.64
CA PRO A 55 -3.00 -26.63 -11.06
C PRO A 55 -2.03 -25.89 -10.15
N VAL A 56 -2.10 -26.12 -8.83
CA VAL A 56 -1.13 -25.58 -7.86
C VAL A 56 0.15 -26.35 -8.02
N LYS A 57 1.05 -25.87 -8.85
CA LYS A 57 2.37 -26.48 -9.08
C LYS A 57 3.43 -26.06 -8.07
N LYS A 58 3.18 -24.98 -7.29
CA LYS A 58 4.17 -24.38 -6.40
C LYS A 58 3.57 -24.01 -5.05
N ARG A 59 4.34 -24.21 -3.98
CA ARG A 59 4.03 -23.79 -2.62
C ARG A 59 5.04 -22.73 -2.18
N ILE A 60 4.58 -21.68 -1.50
CA ILE A 60 5.44 -20.68 -0.88
C ILE A 60 6.13 -21.32 0.33
N VAL A 61 7.44 -21.11 0.45
CA VAL A 61 8.26 -21.57 1.59
C VAL A 61 9.00 -20.45 2.28
N GLY A 62 9.01 -19.26 1.72
CA GLY A 62 9.65 -18.12 2.34
C GLY A 62 9.80 -16.91 1.43
N VAL A 63 10.51 -15.93 1.94
CA VAL A 63 10.97 -14.75 1.19
C VAL A 63 12.45 -14.54 1.44
N LYS A 64 13.14 -13.96 0.46
CA LYS A 64 14.55 -13.57 0.57
C LYS A 64 14.68 -12.07 0.38
N THR A 65 15.46 -11.44 1.25
CA THR A 65 15.76 -10.01 1.15
C THR A 65 16.89 -9.76 0.17
N TYR A 66 17.00 -8.52 -0.29
CA TYR A 66 18.11 -8.10 -1.14
C TYR A 66 19.48 -8.27 -0.46
N SER A 67 19.54 -8.09 0.86
CA SER A 67 20.74 -8.35 1.67
C SER A 67 21.05 -9.83 1.91
N GLY A 68 20.22 -10.75 1.41
CA GLY A 68 20.44 -12.20 1.47
C GLY A 68 19.79 -12.92 2.66
N ALA A 69 19.14 -12.22 3.58
CA ALA A 69 18.42 -12.87 4.68
C ALA A 69 17.19 -13.62 4.16
N VAL A 70 16.94 -14.82 4.71
CA VAL A 70 15.81 -15.67 4.35
C VAL A 70 14.84 -15.76 5.52
N TYR A 71 13.57 -15.47 5.28
CA TYR A 71 12.48 -15.65 6.23
C TYR A 71 11.55 -16.76 5.74
N ARG A 72 11.48 -17.85 6.47
CA ARG A 72 10.59 -18.97 6.12
C ARG A 72 9.17 -18.66 6.54
N CYS A 73 8.21 -18.94 5.64
CA CYS A 73 6.78 -18.72 5.90
C CYS A 73 5.93 -19.67 5.05
N ARG A 74 4.67 -19.84 5.45
CA ARG A 74 3.68 -20.65 4.72
C ARG A 74 2.81 -19.80 3.77
N ALA A 75 2.80 -18.50 3.96
CA ALA A 75 2.03 -17.55 3.15
C ALA A 75 2.74 -16.18 3.10
N VAL A 76 2.53 -15.45 2.03
CA VAL A 76 3.03 -14.09 1.82
C VAL A 76 1.86 -13.20 1.40
N VAL A 77 1.70 -12.08 2.07
CA VAL A 77 0.76 -11.01 1.67
C VAL A 77 1.56 -9.88 1.04
N LEU A 78 1.26 -9.56 -0.22
CA LEU A 78 1.87 -8.46 -0.96
C LEU A 78 1.08 -7.18 -0.71
N ALA A 79 1.67 -6.23 0.00
CA ALA A 79 1.09 -4.92 0.29
C ALA A 79 2.09 -3.82 -0.06
N THR A 80 2.65 -3.89 -1.26
CA THR A 80 3.80 -3.11 -1.73
C THR A 80 3.49 -1.66 -2.06
N GLY A 81 2.22 -1.25 -2.02
CA GLY A 81 1.82 0.10 -2.37
C GLY A 81 2.28 0.48 -3.78
N VAL A 82 2.83 1.68 -3.92
CA VAL A 82 3.30 2.24 -5.20
C VAL A 82 4.83 2.21 -5.34
N TYR A 83 5.51 1.25 -4.69
CA TYR A 83 6.98 1.22 -4.63
C TYR A 83 7.64 0.26 -5.62
N LEU A 84 6.91 -0.74 -6.17
CA LEU A 84 7.49 -1.71 -7.11
C LEU A 84 7.94 -1.03 -8.40
N ARG A 85 9.28 -1.01 -8.63
CA ARG A 85 9.91 -0.30 -9.76
C ARG A 85 9.29 1.09 -9.96
N ALA A 86 9.11 1.80 -8.84
CA ALA A 86 8.45 3.08 -8.81
C ALA A 86 9.21 4.13 -9.62
N ARG A 87 8.47 5.08 -10.15
CA ARG A 87 8.99 6.23 -10.86
C ARG A 87 8.13 7.44 -10.56
N CYS A 88 8.74 8.51 -10.06
CA CYS A 88 8.07 9.77 -9.83
C CYS A 88 8.35 10.74 -10.97
N ILE A 89 7.29 11.32 -11.53
CA ILE A 89 7.37 12.22 -12.68
C ILE A 89 6.92 13.60 -12.24
N TYR A 90 7.75 14.60 -12.49
CA TYR A 90 7.51 16.02 -12.20
C TYR A 90 7.75 16.82 -13.49
N GLY A 91 6.69 17.19 -14.20
CA GLY A 91 6.82 17.76 -15.54
C GLY A 91 7.56 16.78 -16.47
N ASP A 92 8.65 17.22 -17.06
CA ASP A 92 9.49 16.42 -17.98
C ASP A 92 10.53 15.56 -17.26
N VAL A 93 10.67 15.73 -15.94
CA VAL A 93 11.68 14.98 -15.16
C VAL A 93 11.09 13.70 -14.60
N SER A 94 11.78 12.58 -14.85
CA SER A 94 11.42 11.26 -14.36
C SER A 94 12.50 10.69 -13.45
N ASN A 95 12.17 10.51 -12.18
CA ASN A 95 13.06 9.99 -11.15
C ASN A 95 12.72 8.54 -10.81
N PRO A 96 13.68 7.59 -10.82
CA PRO A 96 13.45 6.20 -10.46
C PRO A 96 13.41 6.02 -8.92
N THR A 97 12.48 6.73 -8.27
CA THR A 97 12.28 6.73 -6.83
C THR A 97 10.84 6.42 -6.49
N GLY A 98 10.59 5.96 -5.26
CA GLY A 98 9.28 5.93 -4.67
C GLY A 98 8.80 7.33 -4.23
N PRO A 99 7.58 7.44 -3.70
CA PRO A 99 7.03 8.69 -3.18
C PRO A 99 7.93 9.33 -2.12
N ASN A 100 7.93 10.66 -2.06
CA ASN A 100 8.71 11.45 -1.09
C ASN A 100 10.23 11.21 -1.13
N GLY A 101 10.78 10.80 -2.30
CA GLY A 101 12.21 10.51 -2.46
C GLY A 101 12.66 9.20 -1.80
N LEU A 102 11.74 8.37 -1.31
CA LEU A 102 12.08 7.06 -0.75
C LEU A 102 12.53 6.11 -1.86
N GLN A 103 13.33 5.13 -1.49
CA GLN A 103 13.84 4.14 -2.44
C GLN A 103 12.70 3.32 -3.06
N ALA A 104 12.76 3.09 -4.36
CA ALA A 104 11.88 2.16 -5.04
C ALA A 104 12.29 0.71 -4.75
N ALA A 105 11.30 -0.20 -4.65
CA ALA A 105 11.55 -1.64 -4.54
C ALA A 105 11.78 -2.22 -5.94
N ASN A 106 13.04 -2.43 -6.31
CA ASN A 106 13.39 -2.76 -7.69
C ASN A 106 13.52 -4.26 -7.96
N HIS A 107 13.69 -5.09 -6.94
CA HIS A 107 14.13 -6.48 -7.11
C HIS A 107 12.97 -7.49 -7.11
N LEU A 108 11.89 -7.24 -6.36
CA LEU A 108 10.79 -8.20 -6.21
C LEU A 108 9.99 -8.46 -7.49
N THR A 109 9.91 -7.48 -8.38
CA THR A 109 9.08 -7.57 -9.62
C THR A 109 9.43 -8.77 -10.48
N ASP A 110 10.72 -9.10 -10.63
CA ASP A 110 11.14 -10.22 -11.46
C ASP A 110 10.78 -11.57 -10.84
N SER A 111 10.88 -11.66 -9.51
CA SER A 111 10.43 -12.85 -8.79
C SER A 111 8.90 -13.04 -8.89
N LEU A 112 8.12 -11.99 -8.85
CA LEU A 112 6.67 -12.05 -9.06
C LEU A 112 6.33 -12.57 -10.46
N LYS A 113 6.98 -12.04 -11.50
CA LYS A 113 6.81 -12.50 -12.87
C LYS A 113 7.21 -13.97 -13.05
N ALA A 114 8.33 -14.40 -12.47
CA ALA A 114 8.78 -15.78 -12.50
C ALA A 114 7.82 -16.75 -11.81
N ASN A 115 6.98 -16.24 -10.90
CA ASN A 115 5.90 -16.99 -10.27
C ASN A 115 4.55 -16.86 -10.98
N GLY A 116 4.51 -16.30 -12.19
CA GLY A 116 3.33 -16.26 -13.05
C GLY A 116 2.40 -15.06 -12.77
N ILE A 117 2.83 -14.07 -12.01
CA ILE A 117 2.04 -12.86 -11.76
C ILE A 117 2.26 -11.88 -12.90
N GLU A 118 1.21 -11.56 -13.65
CA GLU A 118 1.27 -10.52 -14.67
C GLU A 118 1.39 -9.14 -14.02
N MET A 119 2.34 -8.35 -14.53
CA MET A 119 2.65 -7.03 -13.96
C MET A 119 2.44 -5.94 -14.99
N TYR A 120 1.61 -4.97 -14.66
CA TYR A 120 1.32 -3.80 -15.47
C TYR A 120 1.78 -2.53 -14.77
N ARG A 121 2.11 -1.50 -15.54
CA ARG A 121 2.43 -0.19 -14.98
C ARG A 121 1.17 0.65 -14.84
N PHE A 122 0.88 1.05 -13.62
CA PHE A 122 -0.18 1.98 -13.32
C PHE A 122 0.37 3.38 -13.10
N LYS A 123 -0.39 4.38 -13.52
CA LYS A 123 -0.14 5.78 -13.22
C LYS A 123 -1.11 6.22 -12.12
N THR A 124 -0.59 6.88 -11.09
CA THR A 124 -1.38 7.62 -10.11
C THR A 124 -1.13 9.11 -10.33
N GLY A 125 -2.19 9.93 -10.30
CA GLY A 125 -2.07 11.38 -10.37
C GLY A 125 -2.10 11.97 -8.96
N THR A 126 -1.15 12.88 -8.68
CA THR A 126 -1.17 13.67 -7.45
C THR A 126 -1.26 15.14 -7.85
N PRO A 127 -2.20 15.93 -7.29
CA PRO A 127 -2.24 17.38 -7.53
C PRO A 127 -0.93 18.04 -7.13
N ALA A 128 -0.54 19.07 -7.87
CA ALA A 128 0.62 19.87 -7.52
C ALA A 128 0.39 20.57 -6.18
N ARG A 129 1.45 20.66 -5.36
CA ARG A 129 1.43 21.50 -4.16
C ARG A 129 1.73 22.93 -4.56
N ALA A 130 0.77 23.82 -4.36
CA ALA A 130 0.94 25.24 -4.57
C ALA A 130 1.44 25.93 -3.29
N ASP A 131 2.27 26.97 -3.46
CA ASP A 131 2.65 27.83 -2.34
C ASP A 131 1.41 28.66 -1.94
N LYS A 132 0.95 28.51 -0.70
CA LYS A 132 -0.22 29.22 -0.18
C LYS A 132 -0.13 30.75 -0.41
N ARG A 133 1.07 31.33 -0.38
CA ARG A 133 1.29 32.76 -0.58
C ARG A 133 1.05 33.21 -2.02
N SER A 134 1.10 32.31 -2.99
CA SER A 134 0.85 32.59 -4.40
C SER A 134 -0.62 32.46 -4.80
N ILE A 135 -1.49 32.06 -3.88
CA ILE A 135 -2.90 31.81 -4.14
C ILE A 135 -3.71 33.08 -3.81
N ASP A 136 -4.51 33.52 -4.76
CA ASP A 136 -5.47 34.60 -4.57
C ASP A 136 -6.82 34.04 -4.10
N PHE A 137 -6.96 33.90 -2.78
CA PHE A 137 -8.18 33.38 -2.16
C PHE A 137 -9.41 34.28 -2.36
N SER A 138 -9.23 35.56 -2.75
CA SER A 138 -10.37 36.45 -3.02
C SER A 138 -11.20 36.04 -4.23
N LYS A 139 -10.64 35.19 -5.10
CA LYS A 139 -11.29 34.65 -6.30
C LYS A 139 -11.89 33.28 -6.11
N MET A 140 -11.88 32.77 -4.89
CA MET A 140 -12.30 31.41 -4.56
C MET A 140 -13.44 31.44 -3.56
N GLU A 141 -14.26 30.40 -3.57
CA GLU A 141 -15.31 30.19 -2.58
C GLU A 141 -14.80 29.29 -1.46
N GLU A 142 -14.91 29.74 -0.22
CA GLU A 142 -14.52 28.95 0.93
C GLU A 142 -15.58 27.88 1.24
N GLN A 143 -15.17 26.61 1.25
CA GLN A 143 -15.99 25.48 1.65
C GLN A 143 -15.54 25.00 3.04
N PHE A 144 -16.39 25.22 4.01
CA PHE A 144 -16.18 24.76 5.38
C PHE A 144 -16.43 23.26 5.49
N GLY A 145 -15.85 22.64 6.53
CA GLY A 145 -16.16 21.27 6.89
C GLY A 145 -17.60 21.10 7.39
N ASP A 146 -18.02 19.88 7.57
CA ASP A 146 -19.35 19.55 8.06
C ASP A 146 -19.60 20.16 9.46
N LYS A 147 -20.81 20.68 9.68
CA LYS A 147 -21.20 21.25 10.99
C LYS A 147 -21.09 20.22 12.13
N ARG A 148 -21.31 18.96 11.82
CA ARG A 148 -21.13 17.84 12.73
C ARG A 148 -20.03 16.94 12.16
N VAL A 149 -18.98 16.74 12.93
CA VAL A 149 -17.89 15.83 12.53
C VAL A 149 -18.42 14.40 12.51
N VAL A 150 -18.24 13.72 11.37
CA VAL A 150 -18.53 12.29 11.24
C VAL A 150 -17.19 11.54 11.26
N PRO A 151 -16.85 10.84 12.35
CA PRO A 151 -15.59 10.09 12.42
C PRO A 151 -15.64 8.87 11.49
N PHE A 152 -14.48 8.44 10.99
CA PHE A 152 -14.36 7.21 10.19
C PHE A 152 -14.48 5.94 11.03
N SER A 153 -14.29 6.04 12.35
CA SER A 153 -14.43 4.91 13.28
C SER A 153 -15.81 4.94 13.95
N PHE A 154 -16.49 3.80 13.99
CA PHE A 154 -17.76 3.65 14.70
C PHE A 154 -17.63 3.75 16.23
N SER A 155 -16.41 3.55 16.76
CA SER A 155 -16.15 3.63 18.22
C SER A 155 -15.67 5.01 18.67
N THR A 156 -15.46 5.96 17.76
CA THR A 156 -15.06 7.33 18.12
C THR A 156 -16.29 8.19 18.39
N ASP A 157 -16.37 8.77 19.57
CA ASP A 157 -17.39 9.76 19.90
C ASP A 157 -17.14 11.05 19.10
N PRO A 158 -18.09 11.50 18.25
CA PRO A 158 -17.95 12.74 17.50
C PRO A 158 -17.70 13.97 18.38
N GLU A 159 -18.29 14.02 19.56
CA GLU A 159 -18.16 15.14 20.49
C GLU A 159 -16.76 15.23 21.14
N SER A 160 -16.01 14.12 21.10
CA SER A 160 -14.61 14.10 21.57
C SER A 160 -13.63 14.77 20.60
N ILE A 161 -14.06 15.07 19.37
CA ILE A 161 -13.22 15.66 18.34
C ILE A 161 -13.24 17.18 18.45
N GLN A 162 -12.23 17.74 19.11
CA GLN A 162 -12.09 19.19 19.34
C GLN A 162 -11.13 19.87 18.36
N LYS A 163 -10.72 19.21 17.27
CA LYS A 163 -9.81 19.79 16.29
C LYS A 163 -10.54 20.77 15.37
N GLU A 164 -9.94 21.94 15.18
CA GLU A 164 -10.38 22.89 14.17
C GLU A 164 -10.35 22.23 12.79
N GLN A 165 -11.44 22.38 12.06
CA GLN A 165 -11.53 21.86 10.69
C GLN A 165 -10.93 22.88 9.72
N ILE A 166 -10.00 22.43 8.88
CA ILE A 166 -9.40 23.26 7.84
C ILE A 166 -10.36 23.26 6.63
N SER A 167 -10.77 24.44 6.21
CA SER A 167 -11.60 24.63 5.02
C SER A 167 -10.86 24.30 3.72
N CYS A 168 -11.63 23.95 2.70
CA CYS A 168 -11.18 23.85 1.31
C CYS A 168 -11.60 25.10 0.53
N TRP A 169 -11.00 25.33 -0.63
CA TRP A 169 -11.29 26.47 -1.49
C TRP A 169 -11.61 25.95 -2.89
N LEU A 170 -12.77 26.32 -3.40
CA LEU A 170 -13.24 25.99 -4.75
C LEU A 170 -12.80 27.08 -5.74
N THR A 171 -12.34 26.64 -6.94
CA THR A 171 -11.90 27.53 -8.03
C THR A 171 -12.88 27.50 -9.17
#